data_556b4eecf3ce6115c4e8fc022825cde3
#
_entry.id   556b4eecf3ce6115c4e8fc022825cde3
#
_cell.length_a   1.000
_cell.length_b   1.000
_cell.length_c   1.000
_cell.angle_alpha   90.00
_cell.angle_beta   90.00
_cell.angle_gamma   90.00
#
_symmetry.space_group_name_H-M   'P 1'
#
loop_
_entity.id
_entity.type
_entity.pdbx_description
1 polymer ?
#
loop_
_entity_poly.entity_id
_entity_poly.type
_entity_poly.pdbx_seq_one_letter_code
_entity_poly.pdbx_strand_id
1 'polypeptide(L)'
;SRVGLEGASQPLLRSGLVLAGANASRETLGTTSNGYLTALEMLRLDLAGTELVVLSGCNTGRGDVEVGDGVFGMRRSLQLAGAKQIAMSLFPVLDSSAKKFMDEFYRGLAQGKPTSQAFVEAKRILRANPETAAPIHWSPMILVGLDP
;
A
#
# COMPACT_ATOMS: atom_id res chain seq x y z
N SER A 1 17.59 -8.83 0.55
CA SER A 1 18.63 -8.20 -0.28
C SER A 1 18.15 -6.80 -0.66
N ARG A 2 18.85 -5.82 -0.13
CA ARG A 2 18.63 -4.39 -0.35
C ARG A 2 19.15 -4.06 -1.74
N VAL A 3 18.31 -3.55 -2.61
CA VAL A 3 18.68 -3.22 -3.98
C VAL A 3 18.42 -1.74 -4.24
N GLY A 4 19.53 -1.00 -4.40
CA GLY A 4 19.63 0.11 -5.35
C GLY A 4 18.89 1.41 -5.10
N LEU A 5 18.00 1.51 -4.11
CA LEU A 5 17.35 2.78 -3.75
C LEU A 5 18.06 3.49 -2.58
N GLU A 6 19.03 2.81 -1.96
CA GLU A 6 19.90 3.38 -0.93
C GLU A 6 20.87 4.38 -1.60
N GLY A 7 20.73 5.64 -1.28
CA GLY A 7 21.59 6.71 -1.83
C GLY A 7 20.90 7.72 -2.74
N ALA A 8 19.65 7.50 -3.11
CA ALA A 8 18.90 8.51 -3.81
C ALA A 8 18.67 9.73 -2.90
N SER A 9 19.09 10.90 -3.32
CA SER A 9 18.93 12.16 -2.58
C SER A 9 17.47 12.59 -2.45
N GLN A 10 16.57 12.04 -3.29
CA GLN A 10 15.15 12.38 -3.30
C GLN A 10 14.32 11.34 -2.55
N PRO A 11 13.53 11.71 -1.54
CA PRO A 11 12.70 10.78 -0.75
C PRO A 11 11.74 9.93 -1.59
N LEU A 12 11.18 10.47 -2.67
CA LEU A 12 10.25 9.76 -3.56
C LEU A 12 10.89 8.63 -4.38
N LEU A 13 12.23 8.60 -4.48
CA LEU A 13 12.96 7.50 -5.12
C LEU A 13 13.27 6.35 -4.15
N ARG A 14 13.12 6.58 -2.83
CA ARG A 14 13.42 5.57 -1.80
C ARG A 14 12.25 4.66 -1.49
N SER A 15 11.06 4.98 -1.97
CA SER A 15 9.82 4.22 -1.73
C SER A 15 9.18 3.82 -3.04
N GLY A 16 8.58 2.63 -3.08
CA GLY A 16 7.95 2.10 -4.28
C GLY A 16 7.53 0.66 -4.12
N LEU A 17 6.97 0.11 -5.19
CA LEU A 17 6.59 -1.28 -5.29
C LEU A 17 7.64 -2.07 -6.07
N VAL A 18 7.92 -3.28 -5.61
CA VAL A 18 8.75 -4.25 -6.32
C VAL A 18 7.82 -5.14 -7.12
N LEU A 19 7.96 -5.08 -8.43
CA LEU A 19 7.13 -5.79 -9.40
C LEU A 19 7.90 -6.98 -10.00
N ALA A 20 7.20 -7.80 -10.77
CA ALA A 20 7.82 -8.88 -11.54
C ALA A 20 8.93 -8.33 -12.44
N GLY A 21 10.07 -9.01 -12.47
CA GLY A 21 11.23 -8.59 -13.26
C GLY A 21 12.28 -7.78 -12.49
N ALA A 22 12.00 -7.30 -11.28
CA ALA A 22 12.97 -6.53 -10.48
C ALA A 22 14.29 -7.27 -10.21
N ASN A 23 14.27 -8.60 -10.12
CA ASN A 23 15.48 -9.42 -9.96
C ASN A 23 16.28 -9.57 -11.26
N ALA A 24 15.61 -9.52 -12.42
CA ALA A 24 16.28 -9.66 -13.72
C ALA A 24 16.99 -8.37 -14.16
N SER A 25 16.55 -7.22 -13.69
CA SER A 25 17.14 -5.91 -14.02
C SER A 25 18.55 -5.69 -13.42
N ARG A 26 19.00 -6.59 -12.54
CA ARG A 26 20.40 -6.60 -12.03
C ARG A 26 21.41 -7.03 -13.08
N GLU A 27 21.01 -7.78 -14.09
CA GLU A 27 21.90 -8.34 -15.13
C GLU A 27 21.86 -7.56 -16.44
N THR A 28 20.86 -6.71 -16.65
CA THR A 28 20.67 -5.94 -17.87
C THR A 28 20.70 -4.44 -17.60
N LEU A 29 21.91 -3.90 -17.53
CA LEU A 29 22.13 -2.45 -17.59
C LEU A 29 21.62 -1.93 -18.95
N GLY A 30 20.48 -1.21 -18.95
CA GLY A 30 20.00 -0.52 -20.14
C GLY A 30 18.55 -0.82 -20.58
N THR A 31 17.80 -1.62 -19.85
CA THR A 31 16.36 -1.78 -20.12
C THR A 31 15.54 -0.68 -19.45
N THR A 32 14.57 -0.13 -20.15
CA THR A 32 13.64 0.91 -19.69
C THR A 32 12.69 0.42 -18.58
N SER A 33 12.61 -0.89 -18.33
CA SER A 33 11.80 -1.51 -17.27
C SER A 33 12.70 -2.23 -16.28
N ASN A 34 12.78 -1.69 -15.07
CA ASN A 34 13.62 -2.21 -13.98
C ASN A 34 12.84 -3.03 -12.94
N GLY A 35 11.54 -3.24 -13.14
CA GLY A 35 10.67 -3.97 -12.21
C GLY A 35 10.39 -3.22 -10.90
N TYR A 36 10.68 -1.94 -10.82
CA TYR A 36 10.33 -1.07 -9.70
C TYR A 36 9.32 -0.02 -10.15
N LEU A 37 8.35 0.28 -9.29
CA LEU A 37 7.45 1.43 -9.43
C LEU A 37 7.67 2.34 -8.22
N THR A 38 8.52 3.34 -8.40
CA THR A 38 8.85 4.30 -7.35
C THR A 38 7.71 5.27 -7.08
N ALA A 39 7.68 5.90 -5.91
CA ALA A 39 6.70 6.94 -5.61
C ALA A 39 6.79 8.12 -6.61
N LEU A 40 7.99 8.40 -7.14
CA LEU A 40 8.16 9.41 -8.18
C LEU A 40 7.49 9.01 -9.50
N GLU A 41 7.58 7.73 -9.89
CA GLU A 41 6.91 7.21 -11.09
C GLU A 41 5.39 7.12 -10.88
N MET A 42 4.92 6.82 -9.65
CA MET A 42 3.50 6.84 -9.32
C MET A 42 2.84 8.19 -9.57
N LEU A 43 3.58 9.31 -9.47
CA LEU A 43 3.07 10.65 -9.82
C LEU A 43 2.68 10.79 -11.30
N ARG A 44 3.21 9.94 -12.16
CA ARG A 44 2.95 9.98 -13.62
C ARG A 44 1.80 9.06 -14.05
N LEU A 45 1.26 8.29 -13.10
CA LEU A 45 0.08 7.47 -13.37
C LEU A 45 -1.12 8.40 -13.59
N ASP A 46 -1.98 8.02 -14.52
CA ASP A 46 -3.31 8.63 -14.66
C ASP A 46 -4.31 7.77 -13.88
N LEU A 47 -4.63 8.21 -12.68
CA LEU A 47 -5.61 7.58 -11.80
C LEU A 47 -6.91 8.41 -11.71
N ALA A 48 -7.10 9.37 -12.64
CA ALA A 48 -8.34 10.12 -12.73
C ALA A 48 -9.52 9.14 -12.91
N GLY A 49 -10.52 9.23 -12.02
CA GLY A 49 -11.65 8.30 -12.02
C GLY A 49 -11.43 6.99 -11.25
N THR A 50 -10.20 6.72 -10.75
CA THR A 50 -9.96 5.56 -9.88
C THR A 50 -10.55 5.82 -8.49
N GLU A 51 -11.57 5.04 -8.14
CA GLU A 51 -12.29 5.19 -6.85
C GLU A 51 -11.43 4.70 -5.67
N LEU A 52 -10.74 3.58 -5.84
CA LEU A 52 -9.97 2.94 -4.76
C LEU A 52 -8.69 2.31 -5.27
N VAL A 53 -7.58 2.63 -4.63
CA VAL A 53 -6.30 1.92 -4.75
C VAL A 53 -6.07 1.13 -3.47
N VAL A 54 -5.76 -0.16 -3.60
CA VAL A 54 -5.44 -1.02 -2.44
C VAL A 54 -3.99 -1.48 -2.55
N LEU A 55 -3.18 -1.13 -1.56
CA LEU A 55 -1.80 -1.59 -1.43
C LEU A 55 -1.70 -2.59 -0.28
N SER A 56 -1.83 -3.87 -0.62
CA SER A 56 -1.75 -4.99 0.33
C SER A 56 -0.39 -5.66 0.28
N GLY A 57 0.65 -4.98 0.76
CA GLY A 57 2.00 -5.53 0.80
C GLY A 57 2.63 -5.37 2.17
N CYS A 58 3.08 -6.49 2.78
CA CYS A 58 3.69 -6.49 4.12
C CYS A 58 5.03 -5.75 4.20
N ASN A 59 5.61 -5.32 3.07
CA ASN A 59 6.91 -4.67 2.97
C ASN A 59 6.90 -3.38 2.15
N THR A 60 5.75 -2.77 1.91
CA THR A 60 5.68 -1.48 1.22
C THR A 60 6.39 -0.34 1.99
N GLY A 61 6.74 -0.59 3.26
CA GLY A 61 7.47 0.34 4.13
C GLY A 61 8.88 -0.12 4.55
N ARG A 62 9.44 -1.21 3.97
CA ARG A 62 10.82 -1.61 4.26
C ARG A 62 11.83 -0.94 3.31
N GLY A 63 11.95 0.36 3.39
CA GLY A 63 13.24 1.03 3.20
C GLY A 63 13.86 1.28 4.57
N ASP A 64 15.17 1.44 4.66
CA ASP A 64 15.88 1.99 5.83
C ASP A 64 15.53 3.49 6.03
N VAL A 65 14.28 3.80 5.96
CA VAL A 65 13.74 5.13 6.11
C VAL A 65 13.08 5.15 7.46
N GLU A 66 13.35 6.17 8.24
CA GLU A 66 12.61 6.48 9.44
C GLU A 66 11.12 6.16 9.23
N VAL A 67 10.56 5.39 10.15
CA VAL A 67 9.20 4.84 10.07
C VAL A 67 8.23 5.95 9.67
N GLY A 68 7.72 5.91 8.44
CA GLY A 68 6.72 6.87 7.96
C GLY A 68 6.98 7.47 6.58
N ASP A 69 8.19 7.91 6.25
CA ASP A 69 8.45 8.71 5.04
C ASP A 69 8.15 7.99 3.72
N GLY A 70 8.48 6.69 3.63
CA GLY A 70 8.24 5.92 2.41
C GLY A 70 6.75 5.68 2.13
N VAL A 71 5.97 5.36 3.16
CA VAL A 71 4.52 5.15 3.05
C VAL A 71 3.81 6.47 2.73
N PHE A 72 4.24 7.58 3.36
CA PHE A 72 3.72 8.92 3.06
C PHE A 72 4.02 9.35 1.63
N GLY A 73 5.20 9.03 1.10
CA GLY A 73 5.58 9.31 -0.28
C GLY A 73 4.65 8.62 -1.29
N MET A 74 4.47 7.31 -1.17
CA MET A 74 3.57 6.54 -2.06
C MET A 74 2.12 7.01 -1.97
N ARG A 75 1.60 7.21 -0.74
CA ARG A 75 0.25 7.72 -0.54
C ARG A 75 0.03 9.05 -1.25
N ARG A 76 0.94 10.02 -1.03
CA ARG A 76 0.84 11.34 -1.64
C ARG A 76 0.93 11.27 -3.16
N SER A 77 1.81 10.42 -3.68
CA SER A 77 1.95 10.25 -5.12
C SER A 77 0.69 9.71 -5.77
N LEU A 78 0.05 8.70 -5.18
CA LEU A 78 -1.20 8.12 -5.69
C LEU A 78 -2.38 9.11 -5.60
N GLN A 79 -2.44 9.92 -4.52
CA GLN A 79 -3.45 10.98 -4.42
C GLN A 79 -3.26 12.05 -5.50
N LEU A 80 -2.02 12.49 -5.73
CA LEU A 80 -1.71 13.47 -6.77
C LEU A 80 -1.93 12.91 -8.18
N ALA A 81 -1.75 11.61 -8.37
CA ALA A 81 -2.07 10.90 -9.61
C ALA A 81 -3.59 10.80 -9.88
N GLY A 82 -4.44 11.12 -8.90
CA GLY A 82 -5.90 11.19 -9.06
C GLY A 82 -6.72 10.12 -8.35
N ALA A 83 -6.08 9.21 -7.57
CA ALA A 83 -6.82 8.21 -6.79
C ALA A 83 -7.69 8.89 -5.70
N LYS A 84 -8.98 8.56 -5.66
CA LYS A 84 -9.91 9.15 -4.69
C LYS A 84 -9.71 8.61 -3.29
N GLN A 85 -9.51 7.29 -3.20
CA GLN A 85 -9.27 6.59 -1.93
C GLN A 85 -8.08 5.66 -2.02
N ILE A 86 -7.35 5.49 -0.92
CA ILE A 86 -6.21 4.60 -0.83
C ILE A 86 -6.31 3.80 0.46
N ALA A 87 -6.42 2.48 0.35
CA ALA A 87 -6.32 1.55 1.47
C ALA A 87 -4.91 0.94 1.47
N MET A 88 -4.20 1.05 2.60
CA MET A 88 -2.82 0.57 2.70
C MET A 88 -2.44 0.23 4.14
N SER A 89 -1.29 -0.43 4.32
CA SER A 89 -0.72 -0.67 5.64
C SER A 89 0.39 0.33 5.94
N LEU A 90 0.40 0.92 7.14
CA LEU A 90 1.46 1.83 7.63
C LEU A 90 2.72 1.10 8.07
N PHE A 91 2.59 -0.14 8.55
CA PHE A 91 3.69 -0.96 9.04
C PHE A 91 3.37 -2.45 8.79
N PRO A 92 4.36 -3.34 8.90
CA PRO A 92 4.15 -4.76 8.63
C PRO A 92 3.02 -5.35 9.47
N VAL A 93 2.15 -6.11 8.82
CA VAL A 93 1.05 -6.87 9.43
C VAL A 93 1.25 -8.36 9.12
N LEU A 94 0.78 -9.23 10.01
CA LEU A 94 0.83 -10.67 9.77
C LEU A 94 -0.02 -11.02 8.55
N ASP A 95 0.49 -11.86 7.65
CA ASP A 95 -0.18 -12.24 6.40
C ASP A 95 -1.59 -12.80 6.65
N SER A 96 -1.76 -13.62 7.70
CA SER A 96 -3.07 -14.17 8.08
C SER A 96 -4.06 -13.07 8.49
N SER A 97 -3.60 -12.03 9.16
CA SER A 97 -4.44 -10.89 9.59
C SER A 97 -4.77 -9.98 8.42
N ALA A 98 -3.77 -9.70 7.56
CA ALA A 98 -3.98 -8.95 6.32
C ALA A 98 -5.01 -9.65 5.44
N LYS A 99 -4.89 -10.97 5.26
CA LYS A 99 -5.86 -11.77 4.52
C LYS A 99 -7.26 -11.67 5.11
N LYS A 100 -7.42 -11.93 6.42
CA LYS A 100 -8.73 -11.83 7.09
C LYS A 100 -9.34 -10.43 6.93
N PHE A 101 -8.53 -9.38 7.08
CA PHE A 101 -8.98 -8.00 6.88
C PHE A 101 -9.47 -7.77 5.45
N MET A 102 -8.68 -8.17 4.45
CA MET A 102 -9.04 -7.99 3.04
C MET A 102 -10.27 -8.78 2.66
N ASP A 103 -10.41 -10.02 3.14
CA ASP A 103 -11.61 -10.84 2.89
C ASP A 103 -12.88 -10.12 3.39
N GLU A 104 -12.85 -9.54 4.60
CA GLU A 104 -14.00 -8.81 5.16
C GLU A 104 -14.22 -7.48 4.44
N PHE A 105 -13.16 -6.75 4.14
CA PHE A 105 -13.23 -5.48 3.43
C PHE A 105 -13.86 -5.63 2.04
N TYR A 106 -13.34 -6.57 1.23
CA TYR A 106 -13.89 -6.84 -0.10
C TYR A 106 -15.31 -7.43 -0.06
N ARG A 107 -15.63 -8.21 0.97
CA ARG A 107 -17.01 -8.66 1.18
C ARG A 107 -17.97 -7.48 1.39
N GLY A 108 -17.57 -6.49 2.19
CA GLY A 108 -18.35 -5.26 2.38
C GLY A 108 -18.54 -4.49 1.08
N LEU A 109 -17.47 -4.33 0.29
CA LEU A 109 -17.55 -3.67 -1.02
C LEU A 109 -18.48 -4.42 -1.99
N ALA A 110 -18.38 -5.74 -2.05
CA ALA A 110 -19.24 -6.59 -2.89
C ALA A 110 -20.73 -6.50 -2.51
N GLN A 111 -21.03 -6.14 -1.26
CA GLN A 111 -22.39 -5.87 -0.78
C GLN A 111 -22.87 -4.43 -1.10
N GLY A 112 -22.06 -3.64 -1.81
CA GLY A 112 -22.40 -2.26 -2.16
C GLY A 112 -22.25 -1.25 -1.02
N LYS A 113 -21.54 -1.61 0.05
CA LYS A 113 -21.27 -0.65 1.13
C LYS A 113 -20.28 0.43 0.67
N PRO A 114 -20.43 1.67 1.16
CA PRO A 114 -19.39 2.69 0.99
C PRO A 114 -18.03 2.17 1.48
N THR A 115 -16.95 2.59 0.83
CA THR A 115 -15.60 2.09 1.12
C THR A 115 -15.21 2.31 2.58
N SER A 116 -15.51 3.49 3.13
CA SER A 116 -15.22 3.81 4.54
C SER A 116 -15.98 2.89 5.50
N GLN A 117 -17.24 2.59 5.21
CA GLN A 117 -18.05 1.70 6.03
C GLN A 117 -17.52 0.25 5.98
N ALA A 118 -17.24 -0.26 4.78
CA ALA A 118 -16.67 -1.59 4.60
C ALA A 118 -15.32 -1.72 5.34
N PHE A 119 -14.49 -0.68 5.28
CA PHE A 119 -13.18 -0.63 5.94
C PHE A 119 -13.30 -0.66 7.47
N VAL A 120 -14.16 0.17 8.03
CA VAL A 120 -14.39 0.23 9.49
C VAL A 120 -14.99 -1.07 9.99
N GLU A 121 -15.92 -1.67 9.24
CA GLU A 121 -16.55 -2.94 9.60
C GLU A 121 -15.54 -4.08 9.60
N ALA A 122 -14.66 -4.17 8.60
CA ALA A 122 -13.58 -5.15 8.57
C ALA A 122 -12.70 -5.05 9.83
N LYS A 123 -12.29 -3.84 10.23
CA LYS A 123 -11.57 -3.63 11.50
C LYS A 123 -12.37 -4.08 12.71
N ARG A 124 -13.68 -3.78 12.74
CA ARG A 124 -14.55 -4.18 13.86
C ARG A 124 -14.66 -5.68 14.01
N ILE A 125 -14.76 -6.39 12.87
CA ILE A 125 -14.81 -7.86 12.85
C ILE A 125 -13.51 -8.45 13.40
N LEU A 126 -12.35 -7.96 12.97
CA LEU A 126 -11.06 -8.42 13.49
C LEU A 126 -10.94 -8.16 15.00
N ARG A 127 -11.36 -6.99 15.47
CA ARG A 127 -11.34 -6.64 16.91
C ARG A 127 -12.25 -7.53 17.76
N ALA A 128 -13.38 -7.98 17.21
CA ALA A 128 -14.33 -8.82 17.91
C ALA A 128 -13.90 -10.30 17.98
N ASN A 129 -12.95 -10.71 17.12
CA ASN A 129 -12.46 -12.08 17.10
C ASN A 129 -11.29 -12.23 18.11
N PRO A 130 -11.36 -13.16 19.09
CA PRO A 130 -10.32 -13.37 20.10
C PRO A 130 -8.92 -13.58 19.52
N GLU A 131 -8.80 -14.23 18.36
CA GLU A 131 -7.52 -14.50 17.69
C GLU A 131 -6.88 -13.24 17.10
N THR A 132 -7.68 -12.22 16.76
CA THR A 132 -7.23 -11.01 16.07
C THR A 132 -7.60 -9.73 16.82
N ALA A 133 -8.07 -9.84 18.08
CA ALA A 133 -8.48 -8.70 18.90
C ALA A 133 -7.32 -7.72 19.21
N ALA A 134 -6.09 -8.22 19.28
CA ALA A 134 -4.92 -7.38 19.55
C ALA A 134 -4.72 -6.33 18.43
N PRO A 135 -4.38 -5.08 18.76
CA PRO A 135 -4.25 -3.99 17.78
C PRO A 135 -3.32 -4.27 16.61
N ILE A 136 -2.28 -5.08 16.79
CA ILE A 136 -1.33 -5.42 15.73
C ILE A 136 -1.98 -6.06 14.50
N HIS A 137 -3.15 -6.67 14.65
CA HIS A 137 -3.85 -7.36 13.56
C HIS A 137 -4.68 -6.43 12.66
N TRP A 138 -5.13 -5.27 13.16
CA TRP A 138 -6.05 -4.38 12.46
C TRP A 138 -5.64 -2.91 12.46
N SER A 139 -4.81 -2.45 13.40
CA SER A 139 -4.43 -1.05 13.48
C SER A 139 -3.53 -0.59 12.32
N PRO A 140 -2.66 -1.46 11.73
CA PRO A 140 -1.80 -1.05 10.63
C PRO A 140 -2.54 -0.54 9.40
N MET A 141 -3.73 -1.10 9.14
CA MET A 141 -4.51 -0.73 7.96
C MET A 141 -5.08 0.67 8.09
N ILE A 142 -4.87 1.49 7.08
CA ILE A 142 -5.46 2.84 6.97
C ILE A 142 -6.23 2.99 5.66
N LEU A 143 -7.25 3.83 5.71
CA LEU A 143 -7.96 4.35 4.54
C LEU A 143 -7.78 5.86 4.50
N VAL A 144 -7.38 6.38 3.35
CA VAL A 144 -7.19 7.80 3.09
C VAL A 144 -8.07 8.21 1.93
N GLY A 145 -8.67 9.38 2.01
CA GLY A 145 -9.65 9.88 1.06
C GLY A 145 -11.07 9.86 1.66
N LEU A 146 -12.01 10.41 0.93
CA LEU A 146 -13.42 10.47 1.31
C LEU A 146 -14.24 9.59 0.36
N ASP A 147 -15.34 9.06 0.87
CA ASP A 147 -16.35 8.46 0.00
C ASP A 147 -16.92 9.53 -0.93
N PRO A 148 -17.23 9.19 -2.19
CA PRO A 148 -17.79 10.10 -3.17
C PRO A 148 -19.18 10.60 -2.77
#